data_993b338ec25078980e2c3c8c0ac65e45
#
_entry.id   993b338ec25078980e2c3c8c0ac65e45
#
_cell.length_a   1.000
_cell.length_b   1.000
_cell.length_c   1.000
_cell.angle_alpha   90.00
_cell.angle_beta   90.00
_cell.angle_gamma   90.00
#
_symmetry.space_group_name_H-M   'P 1'
#
loop_
_entity.id
_entity.type
_entity.pdbx_description
1 polymer ?
#
loop_
_entity_poly.entity_id
_entity_poly.type
_entity_poly.pdbx_seq_one_letter_code
_entity_poly.pdbx_strand_id
1 'polypeptide(L)'
;MIRNIIIHTALVIALLMPTSTWAVKTKGSFTTQQIRLLWMGCFQGANLKSPQTQEVNGMVCDCILDKTRELYTYKDIVKKSGKPMQDEYSRLADVCVDELGLMPKSRINI
;
A
#
# COMPACT_ATOMS: atom_id res chain seq x y z
N MET A 1 -13.04 -9.10 46.34
CA MET A 1 -12.70 -7.69 46.06
C MET A 1 -11.46 -7.54 45.21
N ILE A 2 -10.32 -8.10 45.58
CA ILE A 2 -9.06 -7.95 44.85
C ILE A 2 -9.17 -8.55 43.44
N ARG A 3 -9.87 -9.66 43.28
CA ARG A 3 -10.06 -10.34 41.98
C ARG A 3 -10.82 -9.46 40.98
N ASN A 4 -11.82 -8.71 41.41
CA ASN A 4 -12.60 -7.83 40.55
C ASN A 4 -11.81 -6.61 40.12
N ILE A 5 -10.95 -6.10 40.98
CA ILE A 5 -10.06 -4.96 40.68
C ILE A 5 -9.05 -5.36 39.59
N ILE A 6 -8.49 -6.56 39.72
CA ILE A 6 -7.52 -7.09 38.72
C ILE A 6 -8.16 -7.25 37.34
N ILE A 7 -9.41 -7.76 37.28
CA ILE A 7 -10.13 -7.93 36.03
C ILE A 7 -10.40 -6.58 35.36
N HIS A 8 -10.82 -5.58 36.12
CA HIS A 8 -11.06 -4.24 35.58
C HIS A 8 -9.78 -3.56 35.08
N THR A 9 -8.69 -3.73 35.79
CA THR A 9 -7.40 -3.17 35.41
C THR A 9 -6.90 -3.81 34.11
N ALA A 10 -7.02 -5.13 33.96
CA ALA A 10 -6.64 -5.84 32.74
C ALA A 10 -7.47 -5.39 31.53
N LEU A 11 -8.78 -5.16 31.72
CA LEU A 11 -9.66 -4.70 30.65
C LEU A 11 -9.28 -3.29 30.18
N VAL A 12 -8.97 -2.39 31.11
CA VAL A 12 -8.54 -1.03 30.79
C VAL A 12 -7.23 -1.02 30.01
N ILE A 13 -6.26 -1.86 30.38
CA ILE A 13 -4.98 -1.99 29.69
C ILE A 13 -5.20 -2.48 28.25
N ALA A 14 -6.10 -3.45 28.05
CA ALA A 14 -6.43 -3.97 26.73
C ALA A 14 -7.04 -2.90 25.82
N LEU A 15 -7.85 -1.98 26.37
CA LEU A 15 -8.45 -0.88 25.63
C LEU A 15 -7.45 0.23 25.29
N LEU A 16 -6.36 0.34 26.04
CA LEU A 16 -5.31 1.33 25.82
C LEU A 16 -4.23 0.86 24.85
N MET A 17 -4.23 -0.42 24.47
CA MET A 17 -3.29 -0.92 23.47
C MET A 17 -3.56 -0.29 22.10
N PRO A 18 -2.52 0.25 21.43
CA PRO A 18 -2.69 0.79 20.09
C PRO A 18 -3.09 -0.33 19.14
N THR A 19 -4.25 -0.18 18.52
CA THR A 19 -4.79 -1.15 17.55
C THR A 19 -4.24 -0.97 16.16
N SER A 20 -3.38 0.02 15.92
CA SER A 20 -3.03 0.51 14.60
C SER A 20 -1.56 0.37 14.24
N THR A 21 -0.92 -0.75 14.61
CA THR A 21 0.45 -1.04 14.17
C THR A 21 0.58 -1.21 12.65
N TRP A 22 -0.53 -1.34 11.96
CA TRP A 22 -0.60 -1.60 10.52
C TRP A 22 -1.05 -0.39 9.69
N ALA A 23 -1.35 0.74 10.34
CA ALA A 23 -1.82 1.92 9.62
C ALA A 23 -0.68 2.55 8.82
N VAL A 24 -0.90 2.71 7.52
CA VAL A 24 0.00 3.44 6.62
C VAL A 24 -0.04 4.92 6.99
N LYS A 25 1.13 5.53 7.18
CA LYS A 25 1.23 6.97 7.36
C LYS A 25 1.05 7.65 6.02
N THR A 26 -0.06 8.35 5.85
CA THR A 26 -0.33 9.07 4.62
C THR A 26 0.12 10.53 4.74
N LYS A 27 0.65 11.08 3.67
CA LYS A 27 1.07 12.48 3.62
C LYS A 27 -0.13 13.43 3.62
N GLY A 28 -1.26 12.97 3.09
CA GLY A 28 -2.51 13.72 3.09
C GLY A 28 -3.70 12.77 3.21
N SER A 29 -4.90 13.34 3.22
CA SER A 29 -6.13 12.57 3.25
C SER A 29 -6.51 12.11 1.85
N PHE A 30 -6.83 10.83 1.71
CA PHE A 30 -7.34 10.26 0.46
C PHE A 30 -8.76 9.77 0.69
N THR A 31 -9.69 10.13 -0.20
CA THR A 31 -11.03 9.55 -0.17
C THR A 31 -10.98 8.11 -0.65
N THR A 32 -11.96 7.31 -0.26
CA THR A 32 -12.08 5.94 -0.74
C THR A 32 -12.14 5.88 -2.27
N GLN A 33 -12.84 6.83 -2.90
CA GLN A 33 -12.92 6.90 -4.35
C GLN A 33 -11.57 7.18 -4.99
N GLN A 34 -10.79 8.10 -4.41
CA GLN A 34 -9.44 8.41 -4.90
C GLN A 34 -8.53 7.20 -4.82
N ILE A 35 -8.54 6.50 -3.69
CA ILE A 35 -7.77 5.27 -3.50
C ILE A 35 -8.15 4.22 -4.54
N ARG A 36 -9.45 4.04 -4.75
CA ARG A 36 -9.97 3.06 -5.71
C ARG A 36 -9.56 3.38 -7.14
N LEU A 37 -9.62 4.64 -7.54
CA LEU A 37 -9.21 5.07 -8.88
C LEU A 37 -7.72 4.85 -9.11
N LEU A 38 -6.89 5.18 -8.14
CA LEU A 38 -5.45 4.97 -8.22
C LEU A 38 -5.12 3.48 -8.32
N TRP A 39 -5.78 2.65 -7.50
CA TRP A 39 -5.58 1.21 -7.50
C TRP A 39 -5.99 0.59 -8.83
N MET A 40 -7.15 0.95 -9.36
CA MET A 40 -7.63 0.44 -10.63
C MET A 40 -6.70 0.81 -11.77
N GLY A 41 -6.18 2.04 -11.79
CA GLY A 41 -5.22 2.47 -12.80
C GLY A 41 -3.95 1.64 -12.76
N CYS A 42 -3.42 1.38 -11.57
CA CYS A 42 -2.26 0.53 -11.38
C CYS A 42 -2.53 -0.90 -11.85
N PHE A 43 -3.64 -1.48 -11.40
CA PHE A 43 -3.99 -2.88 -11.67
C PHE A 43 -4.22 -3.13 -13.16
N GLN A 44 -4.96 -2.24 -13.84
CA GLN A 44 -5.19 -2.36 -15.27
C GLN A 44 -3.88 -2.23 -16.06
N GLY A 45 -3.04 -1.26 -15.69
CA GLY A 45 -1.74 -1.10 -16.32
C GLY A 45 -0.83 -2.29 -16.12
N ALA A 46 -0.81 -2.85 -14.92
CA ALA A 46 0.00 -4.02 -14.60
C ALA A 46 -0.46 -5.25 -15.41
N ASN A 47 -1.76 -5.48 -15.51
CA ASN A 47 -2.30 -6.61 -16.26
C ASN A 47 -2.01 -6.53 -17.76
N LEU A 48 -1.88 -5.31 -18.30
CA LEU A 48 -1.54 -5.12 -19.71
C LEU A 48 -0.05 -5.31 -20.00
N LYS A 49 0.82 -4.94 -19.06
CA LYS A 49 2.26 -4.87 -19.29
C LYS A 49 3.03 -5.99 -18.61
N SER A 50 2.54 -6.48 -17.48
CA SER A 50 3.20 -7.49 -16.68
C SER A 50 2.65 -8.87 -17.03
N PRO A 51 3.52 -9.86 -17.29
CA PRO A 51 3.08 -11.23 -17.51
C PRO A 51 2.78 -11.99 -16.22
N GLN A 52 2.87 -11.35 -15.09
CA GLN A 52 2.56 -11.96 -13.79
C GLN A 52 1.05 -12.16 -13.65
N THR A 53 0.66 -13.02 -12.69
CA THR A 53 -0.76 -13.28 -12.43
C THR A 53 -1.46 -12.03 -11.90
N GLN A 54 -2.78 -12.00 -12.05
CA GLN A 54 -3.59 -10.91 -11.52
C GLN A 54 -3.45 -10.77 -10.00
N GLU A 55 -3.33 -11.90 -9.30
CA GLU A 55 -3.13 -11.90 -7.84
C GLU A 55 -1.83 -11.19 -7.45
N VAL A 56 -0.75 -11.51 -8.13
CA VAL A 56 0.54 -10.87 -7.89
C VAL A 56 0.48 -9.38 -8.26
N ASN A 57 -0.14 -9.05 -9.38
CA ASN A 57 -0.31 -7.64 -9.78
C ASN A 57 -1.12 -6.86 -8.74
N GLY A 58 -2.16 -7.47 -8.16
CA GLY A 58 -2.94 -6.86 -7.09
C GLY A 58 -2.10 -6.59 -5.84
N MET A 59 -1.29 -7.54 -5.42
CA MET A 59 -0.39 -7.38 -4.27
C MET A 59 0.63 -6.25 -4.51
N VAL A 60 1.21 -6.20 -5.68
CA VAL A 60 2.17 -5.15 -6.05
C VAL A 60 1.48 -3.79 -6.07
N CYS A 61 0.26 -3.69 -6.62
CA CYS A 61 -0.49 -2.44 -6.65
C CYS A 61 -0.89 -1.97 -5.25
N ASP A 62 -1.26 -2.88 -4.35
CA ASP A 62 -1.51 -2.52 -2.95
C ASP A 62 -0.27 -1.89 -2.33
N CYS A 63 0.89 -2.50 -2.52
CA CYS A 63 2.17 -1.99 -2.02
C CYS A 63 2.52 -0.63 -2.64
N ILE A 64 2.41 -0.50 -3.96
CA ILE A 64 2.69 0.76 -4.67
C ILE A 64 1.79 1.87 -4.13
N LEU A 65 0.52 1.59 -3.95
CA LEU A 65 -0.44 2.58 -3.48
C LEU A 65 -0.14 3.03 -2.05
N ASP A 66 0.21 2.10 -1.17
CA ASP A 66 0.60 2.44 0.19
C ASP A 66 1.81 3.38 0.20
N LYS A 67 2.83 3.06 -0.59
CA LYS A 67 4.03 3.91 -0.70
C LYS A 67 3.72 5.27 -1.32
N THR A 68 2.88 5.30 -2.34
CA THR A 68 2.46 6.54 -2.99
C THR A 68 1.75 7.47 -2.00
N ARG A 69 0.87 6.91 -1.17
CA ARG A 69 0.15 7.68 -0.15
C ARG A 69 1.07 8.21 0.95
N GLU A 70 2.15 7.52 1.25
CA GLU A 70 3.15 8.01 2.20
C GLU A 70 3.97 9.18 1.64
N LEU A 71 4.22 9.18 0.34
CA LEU A 71 5.13 10.12 -0.31
C LEU A 71 4.42 11.35 -0.87
N TYR A 72 3.18 11.21 -1.31
CA TYR A 72 2.46 12.23 -2.07
C TYR A 72 1.05 12.44 -1.55
N THR A 73 0.56 13.69 -1.69
CA THR A 73 -0.88 13.97 -1.59
C THR A 73 -1.54 13.63 -2.93
N TYR A 74 -2.88 13.50 -2.93
CA TYR A 74 -3.61 13.29 -4.18
C TYR A 74 -3.37 14.42 -5.18
N LYS A 75 -3.30 15.66 -4.69
CA LYS A 75 -3.01 16.83 -5.53
C LYS A 75 -1.63 16.72 -6.18
N ASP A 76 -0.63 16.24 -5.44
CA ASP A 76 0.72 16.00 -5.98
C ASP A 76 0.69 14.96 -7.10
N ILE A 77 -0.08 13.88 -6.92
CA ILE A 77 -0.21 12.81 -7.92
C ILE A 77 -0.83 13.36 -9.21
N VAL A 78 -1.88 14.17 -9.08
CA VAL A 78 -2.53 14.78 -10.25
C VAL A 78 -1.58 15.71 -10.98
N LYS A 79 -0.78 16.50 -10.25
CA LYS A 79 0.22 17.38 -10.86
C LYS A 79 1.31 16.62 -11.61
N LYS A 80 1.68 15.44 -11.12
CA LYS A 80 2.70 14.58 -11.72
C LYS A 80 2.13 13.64 -12.79
N SER A 81 0.85 13.71 -13.08
CA SER A 81 0.20 12.77 -14.01
C SER A 81 0.89 12.75 -15.38
N GLY A 82 0.86 11.58 -16.04
CA GLY A 82 1.57 11.33 -17.27
C GLY A 82 2.90 10.60 -17.00
N LYS A 83 3.91 10.88 -17.80
CA LYS A 83 5.18 10.16 -17.75
C LYS A 83 5.89 10.25 -16.39
N PRO A 84 5.95 11.42 -15.69
CA PRO A 84 6.60 11.49 -14.38
C PRO A 84 5.99 10.52 -13.37
N MET A 85 4.69 10.36 -13.37
CA MET A 85 4.01 9.44 -12.45
C MET A 85 4.17 7.99 -12.86
N GLN A 86 4.21 7.71 -14.16
CA GLN A 86 4.50 6.37 -14.68
C GLN A 86 5.90 5.91 -14.27
N ASP A 87 6.89 6.80 -14.38
CA ASP A 87 8.27 6.50 -13.96
C ASP A 87 8.33 6.23 -12.46
N GLU A 88 7.60 7.03 -11.66
CA GLU A 88 7.53 6.84 -10.21
C GLU A 88 6.87 5.51 -9.84
N TYR A 89 5.78 5.15 -10.50
CA TYR A 89 5.12 3.86 -10.27
C TYR A 89 6.02 2.69 -10.65
N SER A 90 6.81 2.82 -11.71
CA SER A 90 7.77 1.78 -12.10
C SER A 90 8.85 1.60 -11.05
N ARG A 91 9.36 2.70 -10.51
CA ARG A 91 10.34 2.68 -9.42
C ARG A 91 9.77 2.02 -8.17
N LEU A 92 8.55 2.39 -7.79
CA LEU A 92 7.88 1.81 -6.61
C LEU A 92 7.54 0.33 -6.84
N ALA A 93 7.22 -0.05 -8.06
CA ALA A 93 6.98 -1.45 -8.40
C ALA A 93 8.21 -2.30 -8.15
N ASP A 94 9.39 -1.84 -8.53
CA ASP A 94 10.64 -2.57 -8.26
C ASP A 94 10.88 -2.71 -6.75
N VAL A 95 10.67 -1.65 -5.99
CA VAL A 95 10.79 -1.69 -4.53
C VAL A 95 9.80 -2.68 -3.92
N CYS A 96 8.55 -2.65 -4.39
CA CYS A 96 7.50 -3.54 -3.88
C CYS A 96 7.75 -5.00 -4.23
N VAL A 97 8.24 -5.29 -5.42
CA VAL A 97 8.62 -6.66 -5.82
C VAL A 97 9.70 -7.20 -4.89
N ASP A 98 10.70 -6.40 -4.58
CA ASP A 98 11.76 -6.79 -3.65
C ASP A 98 11.21 -7.01 -2.22
N GLU A 99 10.40 -6.08 -1.72
CA GLU A 99 9.83 -6.19 -0.38
C GLU A 99 8.89 -7.38 -0.21
N LEU A 100 8.12 -7.71 -1.25
CA LEU A 100 7.20 -8.83 -1.24
C LEU A 100 7.90 -10.17 -1.49
N GLY A 101 9.20 -10.15 -1.77
CA GLY A 101 9.96 -11.36 -2.07
C GLY A 101 9.62 -11.96 -3.43
N LEU A 102 9.07 -11.15 -4.34
CA LEU A 102 8.74 -11.59 -5.68
C LEU A 102 9.93 -11.37 -6.60
N MET A 103 10.18 -12.30 -7.53
CA MET A 103 11.21 -12.11 -8.54
C MET A 103 10.62 -11.47 -9.79
N PRO A 104 11.19 -10.34 -10.26
CA PRO A 104 10.77 -9.77 -11.53
C PRO A 104 10.94 -10.80 -12.65
N LYS A 105 9.98 -10.86 -13.56
CA LYS A 105 10.02 -11.84 -14.65
C LYS A 105 11.26 -11.67 -15.54
N SER A 106 11.77 -10.44 -15.64
CA SER A 106 13.01 -10.17 -16.35
C SER A 106 14.22 -10.89 -15.78
N ARG A 107 14.18 -11.27 -14.49
CA ARG A 107 15.26 -12.06 -13.84
C ARG A 107 15.06 -13.57 -14.02
N ILE A 108 13.87 -14.01 -14.38
CA ILE A 108 13.56 -15.44 -14.55
C ILE A 108 13.95 -15.92 -15.95
N ASN A 109 14.00 -15.04 -16.93
CA ASN A 109 14.30 -15.36 -18.32
C ASN A 109 15.80 -15.28 -18.64
N ILE A 110 16.62 -15.38 -17.62
CA ILE A 110 18.05 -15.51 -17.80
C ILE A 110 18.38 -17.00 -17.98
#